data_1f899472910c5fe7be4c4654d8496a9f
#
_entry.id   1f899472910c5fe7be4c4654d8496a9f
#
_cell.length_a   1.000
_cell.length_b   1.000
_cell.length_c   1.000
_cell.angle_alpha   90.00
_cell.angle_beta   90.00
_cell.angle_gamma   90.00
#
_symmetry.space_group_name_H-M   'P 1'
#
loop_
_entity.id
_entity.type
_entity.pdbx_description
1 polymer ?
#
loop_
_entity_poly.entity_id
_entity_poly.type
_entity_poly.pdbx_seq_one_letter_code
_entity_poly.pdbx_strand_id
1 'polypeptide(L)'
;MNAPCFWQDMSLQRAIPSKPATRVLVFTLSFALTVLPGLGQSQESRDSVSTIAVDVKVVTLPVTVRDKHGQLVKDLTKDDFTLQEDGRPQTIKYFSQESNLPLTLGLLVDTSLSQREVLDQERNASRSFLDQMLVQEKDKAFLIHFDREVELLQDLTHNRDKLQSALDLLKTPSDDRSRSSDPNDDSRSSSGHGHAGTMLYDSIYLASNELMKKLQGRKAVIVLSDGVDRGSKTTLESAIESAQRSDTVVYSIYFKGEEEHRGRGNGGGSGRGGGGYPGGGGGWPGGGYPGGGGGYPGGGGRRGGGQRPSDEPRVDGKKILERVSKETGGRFFEVSKKQTVGEIYTSIVDELRTQYSMGFTPDKESSSGGYHHLVLQVKKKDMTVQTREGYYGGGES
;
A
#
# COMPACT_ATOMS: atom_id res chain seq x y z
N MET A 1 -56.62 32.75 -15.42
CA MET A 1 -57.75 31.92 -14.98
C MET A 1 -57.22 30.93 -13.97
N ASN A 2 -57.40 31.25 -12.75
CA ASN A 2 -57.68 30.54 -11.50
C ASN A 2 -57.17 29.14 -11.28
N ALA A 3 -56.35 29.07 -10.21
CA ALA A 3 -56.09 27.92 -9.38
C ALA A 3 -57.41 27.34 -8.72
N PRO A 4 -57.42 26.20 -7.99
CA PRO A 4 -56.87 26.22 -6.62
C PRO A 4 -56.20 24.94 -6.12
N CYS A 5 -55.49 25.15 -5.00
CA CYS A 5 -54.97 24.27 -4.00
C CYS A 5 -55.90 23.14 -3.52
N PHE A 6 -55.30 21.98 -3.21
CA PHE A 6 -55.85 21.11 -2.17
C PHE A 6 -54.69 20.49 -1.33
N TRP A 7 -54.62 20.96 -0.12
CA TRP A 7 -53.88 20.34 0.98
C TRP A 7 -54.73 19.23 1.56
N GLN A 8 -54.17 18.04 1.74
CA GLN A 8 -54.74 17.06 2.66
C GLN A 8 -53.66 16.44 3.47
N ASP A 9 -53.70 16.84 4.72
CA ASP A 9 -52.98 16.34 5.89
C ASP A 9 -53.36 14.89 6.14
N MET A 10 -52.39 13.97 6.23
CA MET A 10 -52.62 12.64 6.77
C MET A 10 -51.51 12.28 7.75
N SER A 11 -51.75 12.65 8.99
CA SER A 11 -51.07 12.14 10.18
C SER A 11 -51.32 10.64 10.34
N LEU A 12 -50.31 9.81 10.08
CA LEU A 12 -50.33 8.39 10.42
C LEU A 12 -49.57 8.18 11.75
N GLN A 13 -50.36 7.95 12.79
CA GLN A 13 -49.94 7.50 14.11
C GLN A 13 -49.22 6.15 13.99
N ARG A 14 -48.00 6.09 14.50
CA ARG A 14 -47.25 4.85 14.71
C ARG A 14 -47.85 4.08 15.89
N ALA A 15 -48.44 2.94 15.61
CA ALA A 15 -48.83 1.92 16.60
C ALA A 15 -47.59 1.16 17.07
N ILE A 16 -47.37 1.14 18.37
CA ILE A 16 -46.34 0.33 19.05
C ILE A 16 -46.97 -1.03 19.35
N PRO A 17 -46.37 -2.18 18.93
CA PRO A 17 -46.88 -3.46 19.35
C PRO A 17 -46.44 -3.80 20.77
N SER A 18 -47.39 -4.03 21.66
CA SER A 18 -47.21 -4.49 23.04
C SER A 18 -46.77 -5.95 23.09
N LYS A 19 -45.81 -6.24 23.96
CA LYS A 19 -45.29 -7.59 24.25
C LYS A 19 -46.38 -8.42 25.00
N PRO A 20 -46.55 -9.73 24.72
CA PRO A 20 -47.40 -10.57 25.53
C PRO A 20 -46.71 -10.94 26.84
N ALA A 21 -47.47 -10.81 27.94
CA ALA A 21 -47.07 -11.23 29.29
C ALA A 21 -47.12 -12.76 29.40
N THR A 22 -45.99 -13.36 29.74
CA THR A 22 -45.89 -14.81 30.06
C THR A 22 -46.49 -15.03 31.44
N ARG A 23 -47.64 -15.71 31.50
CA ARG A 23 -48.24 -16.19 32.74
C ARG A 23 -47.47 -17.42 33.22
N VAL A 24 -46.83 -17.30 34.37
CA VAL A 24 -46.25 -18.42 35.10
C VAL A 24 -47.40 -19.19 35.79
N LEU A 25 -47.62 -20.41 35.37
CA LEU A 25 -48.55 -21.34 36.03
C LEU A 25 -47.76 -22.21 37.01
N VAL A 26 -47.94 -21.92 38.31
CA VAL A 26 -47.36 -22.74 39.39
C VAL A 26 -48.26 -23.96 39.59
N PHE A 27 -47.79 -25.15 39.22
CA PHE A 27 -48.40 -26.43 39.58
C PHE A 27 -47.65 -26.98 40.83
N THR A 28 -48.32 -26.96 41.97
CA THR A 28 -47.94 -27.74 43.13
C THR A 28 -48.42 -29.17 42.91
N LEU A 29 -47.52 -30.13 42.78
CA LEU A 29 -47.86 -31.53 42.76
C LEU A 29 -47.28 -32.23 43.95
N SER A 30 -48.20 -32.82 44.72
CA SER A 30 -47.93 -33.54 45.97
C SER A 30 -47.11 -34.80 45.71
N PHE A 31 -46.21 -35.02 46.65
CA PHE A 31 -45.27 -36.13 46.73
C PHE A 31 -45.99 -37.40 47.22
N ALA A 32 -46.05 -38.42 46.39
CA ALA A 32 -46.38 -39.80 46.85
C ALA A 32 -45.15 -40.67 46.63
N LEU A 33 -44.56 -41.07 47.74
CA LEU A 33 -43.36 -41.91 47.84
C LEU A 33 -43.75 -43.37 47.63
N THR A 34 -43.45 -44.01 46.47
CA THR A 34 -43.52 -45.47 46.29
C THR A 34 -42.13 -46.01 46.02
N VAL A 35 -41.61 -46.78 46.95
CA VAL A 35 -40.35 -47.53 46.82
C VAL A 35 -40.64 -48.77 45.91
N LEU A 36 -39.87 -48.87 44.84
CA LEU A 36 -39.76 -50.08 43.98
C LEU A 36 -38.26 -50.45 43.83
N PRO A 37 -37.93 -51.73 43.90
CA PRO A 37 -36.56 -52.19 43.90
C PRO A 37 -35.99 -52.32 42.51
N GLY A 38 -34.75 -52.02 42.44
CA GLY A 38 -33.67 -52.25 41.50
C GLY A 38 -33.94 -53.03 40.21
N LEU A 39 -33.81 -52.29 39.10
CA LEU A 39 -33.39 -52.85 37.82
C LEU A 39 -32.11 -52.08 37.41
N GLY A 40 -31.02 -52.87 37.30
CA GLY A 40 -29.72 -52.35 36.90
C GLY A 40 -29.80 -51.67 35.51
N GLN A 41 -29.60 -50.36 35.47
CA GLN A 41 -29.33 -49.67 34.23
C GLN A 41 -27.85 -49.91 33.86
N SER A 42 -27.65 -50.73 32.83
CA SER A 42 -26.43 -50.76 32.07
C SER A 42 -26.20 -49.37 31.53
N GLN A 43 -25.21 -48.68 32.08
CA GLN A 43 -24.69 -47.43 31.60
C GLN A 43 -24.00 -47.72 30.25
N GLU A 44 -24.72 -47.55 29.16
CA GLU A 44 -24.07 -47.42 27.83
C GLU A 44 -23.15 -46.21 27.91
N SER A 45 -21.85 -46.50 28.02
CA SER A 45 -20.82 -45.54 27.76
C SER A 45 -20.98 -45.05 26.33
N ARG A 46 -21.64 -43.90 26.17
CA ARG A 46 -21.54 -43.15 24.92
C ARG A 46 -20.10 -42.74 24.78
N ASP A 47 -19.36 -43.51 24.00
CA ASP A 47 -18.09 -43.04 23.44
C ASP A 47 -18.35 -41.72 22.75
N SER A 48 -18.02 -40.64 23.43
CA SER A 48 -17.94 -39.35 22.81
C SER A 48 -16.79 -39.43 21.79
N VAL A 49 -17.15 -39.69 20.55
CA VAL A 49 -16.19 -39.49 19.43
C VAL A 49 -15.80 -38.03 19.52
N SER A 50 -14.65 -37.77 20.15
CA SER A 50 -14.03 -36.46 20.12
C SER A 50 -13.64 -36.20 18.66
N THR A 51 -14.46 -35.43 17.97
CA THR A 51 -14.15 -34.93 16.64
C THR A 51 -12.98 -33.98 16.83
N ILE A 52 -11.77 -34.48 16.55
CA ILE A 52 -10.59 -33.64 16.47
C ILE A 52 -10.78 -32.77 15.23
N ALA A 53 -11.28 -31.56 15.42
CA ALA A 53 -11.25 -30.54 14.37
C ALA A 53 -9.78 -30.19 14.12
N VAL A 54 -9.18 -30.81 13.11
CA VAL A 54 -7.88 -30.40 12.62
C VAL A 54 -8.11 -29.17 11.77
N ASP A 55 -7.73 -28.01 12.28
CA ASP A 55 -7.70 -26.77 11.49
C ASP A 55 -6.59 -26.92 10.44
N VAL A 56 -7.00 -27.28 9.24
CA VAL A 56 -6.06 -27.47 8.11
C VAL A 56 -5.89 -26.13 7.43
N LYS A 57 -4.78 -25.45 7.74
CA LYS A 57 -4.41 -24.20 7.08
C LYS A 57 -4.13 -24.46 5.61
N VAL A 58 -4.93 -23.83 4.75
CA VAL A 58 -4.72 -23.84 3.30
C VAL A 58 -3.96 -22.60 2.90
N VAL A 59 -2.86 -22.79 2.18
CA VAL A 59 -2.12 -21.69 1.54
C VAL A 59 -2.73 -21.44 0.18
N THR A 60 -3.25 -20.23 -0.04
CA THR A 60 -3.86 -19.81 -1.30
C THR A 60 -2.86 -19.03 -2.15
N LEU A 61 -2.77 -19.35 -3.43
CA LEU A 61 -1.90 -18.72 -4.41
C LEU A 61 -2.75 -18.07 -5.50
N PRO A 62 -2.73 -16.74 -5.60
CA PRO A 62 -3.20 -16.06 -6.79
C PRO A 62 -2.18 -16.29 -7.92
N VAL A 63 -2.64 -16.75 -9.07
CA VAL A 63 -1.77 -17.13 -10.19
C VAL A 63 -2.24 -16.52 -11.48
N THR A 64 -1.36 -15.81 -12.16
CA THR A 64 -1.55 -15.30 -13.52
C THR A 64 -0.60 -15.99 -14.47
N VAL A 65 -1.10 -16.43 -15.62
CA VAL A 65 -0.27 -17.06 -16.65
C VAL A 65 -0.36 -16.25 -17.94
N ARG A 66 0.80 -16.03 -18.55
CA ARG A 66 0.94 -15.32 -19.82
C ARG A 66 1.69 -16.17 -20.84
N ASP A 67 1.29 -16.05 -22.09
CA ASP A 67 2.02 -16.64 -23.19
C ASP A 67 3.27 -15.80 -23.57
N LYS A 68 4.02 -16.25 -24.57
CA LYS A 68 5.21 -15.53 -25.09
C LYS A 68 4.91 -14.15 -25.68
N HIS A 69 3.65 -13.85 -25.98
CA HIS A 69 3.19 -12.55 -26.48
C HIS A 69 2.67 -11.65 -25.34
N GLY A 70 2.73 -12.13 -24.07
CA GLY A 70 2.22 -11.42 -22.90
C GLY A 70 0.70 -11.49 -22.74
N GLN A 71 0.00 -12.30 -23.56
CA GLN A 71 -1.45 -12.47 -23.45
C GLN A 71 -1.82 -13.40 -22.29
N LEU A 72 -2.92 -13.07 -21.61
CA LEU A 72 -3.43 -13.87 -20.49
C LEU A 72 -3.97 -15.22 -20.99
N VAL A 73 -3.49 -16.30 -20.37
CA VAL A 73 -3.93 -17.67 -20.66
C VAL A 73 -4.99 -18.07 -19.66
N LYS A 74 -6.19 -18.46 -20.14
CA LYS A 74 -7.39 -18.67 -19.31
C LYS A 74 -7.92 -20.12 -19.31
N ASP A 75 -7.29 -20.99 -20.07
CA ASP A 75 -7.77 -22.36 -20.37
C ASP A 75 -6.88 -23.46 -19.77
N LEU A 76 -6.14 -23.13 -18.72
CA LEU A 76 -5.30 -24.09 -18.01
C LEU A 76 -6.12 -24.84 -16.94
N THR A 77 -5.69 -26.09 -16.71
CA THR A 77 -6.22 -26.95 -15.67
C THR A 77 -5.19 -27.17 -14.55
N LYS A 78 -5.62 -27.75 -13.44
CA LYS A 78 -4.72 -28.09 -12.35
C LYS A 78 -3.52 -28.94 -12.78
N ASP A 79 -3.75 -29.83 -13.73
CA ASP A 79 -2.73 -30.79 -14.20
C ASP A 79 -1.64 -30.16 -15.08
N ASP A 80 -1.88 -28.94 -15.56
CA ASP A 80 -0.88 -28.16 -16.29
C ASP A 80 0.20 -27.57 -15.39
N PHE A 81 0.06 -27.65 -14.06
CA PHE A 81 0.98 -27.04 -13.11
C PHE A 81 1.77 -28.03 -12.29
N THR A 82 2.95 -27.59 -11.82
CA THR A 82 3.74 -28.24 -10.80
C THR A 82 4.06 -27.21 -9.72
N LEU A 83 3.84 -27.59 -8.45
CA LEU A 83 4.11 -26.77 -7.28
C LEU A 83 5.19 -27.43 -6.42
N GLN A 84 6.14 -26.64 -5.94
CA GLN A 84 7.12 -27.04 -4.94
C GLN A 84 7.15 -26.04 -3.80
N GLU A 85 7.33 -26.56 -2.59
CA GLU A 85 7.56 -25.81 -1.36
C GLU A 85 8.92 -26.21 -0.80
N ASP A 86 9.83 -25.26 -0.64
CA ASP A 86 11.22 -25.51 -0.18
C ASP A 86 11.92 -26.65 -0.97
N GLY A 87 11.65 -26.72 -2.28
CA GLY A 87 12.16 -27.77 -3.17
C GLY A 87 11.43 -29.12 -3.08
N ARG A 88 10.42 -29.26 -2.22
CA ARG A 88 9.61 -30.49 -2.10
C ARG A 88 8.35 -30.36 -2.96
N PRO A 89 8.00 -31.36 -3.80
CA PRO A 89 6.76 -31.34 -4.57
C PRO A 89 5.52 -31.29 -3.67
N GLN A 90 4.57 -30.39 -4.02
CA GLN A 90 3.31 -30.23 -3.32
C GLN A 90 2.12 -30.56 -4.22
N THR A 91 1.05 -31.09 -3.63
CA THR A 91 -0.18 -31.37 -4.34
C THR A 91 -1.12 -30.20 -4.30
N ILE A 92 -1.50 -29.66 -5.48
CA ILE A 92 -2.53 -28.65 -5.59
C ILE A 92 -3.89 -29.30 -5.29
N LYS A 93 -4.50 -28.94 -4.16
CA LYS A 93 -5.79 -29.48 -3.71
C LYS A 93 -6.97 -28.69 -4.24
N TYR A 94 -6.80 -27.38 -4.31
CA TYR A 94 -7.82 -26.44 -4.76
C TYR A 94 -7.34 -25.74 -6.03
N PHE A 95 -8.23 -25.63 -7.00
CA PHE A 95 -7.97 -24.95 -8.26
C PHE A 95 -9.28 -24.38 -8.78
N SER A 96 -9.33 -23.08 -8.95
CA SER A 96 -10.48 -22.40 -9.56
C SER A 96 -10.04 -21.19 -10.35
N GLN A 97 -10.85 -20.82 -11.33
CA GLN A 97 -10.76 -19.56 -12.06
C GLN A 97 -12.05 -18.79 -11.79
N GLU A 98 -12.29 -18.43 -10.54
CA GLU A 98 -13.52 -17.78 -10.14
C GLU A 98 -13.41 -16.27 -10.25
N SER A 99 -13.95 -15.71 -11.33
CA SER A 99 -14.16 -14.26 -11.48
C SER A 99 -15.18 -13.69 -10.48
N ASN A 100 -15.91 -14.56 -9.78
CA ASN A 100 -17.06 -14.20 -8.95
C ASN A 100 -16.74 -14.00 -7.45
N LEU A 101 -15.52 -14.25 -7.00
CA LEU A 101 -15.13 -13.94 -5.62
C LEU A 101 -15.11 -12.43 -5.37
N PRO A 102 -15.55 -11.97 -4.17
CA PRO A 102 -15.43 -10.57 -3.80
C PRO A 102 -14.00 -10.08 -4.00
N LEU A 103 -13.85 -8.88 -4.54
CA LEU A 103 -12.57 -8.22 -4.71
C LEU A 103 -12.49 -7.02 -3.78
N THR A 104 -11.45 -6.98 -2.97
CA THR A 104 -11.11 -5.81 -2.17
C THR A 104 -9.88 -5.14 -2.74
N LEU A 105 -10.00 -3.85 -3.07
CA LEU A 105 -8.94 -3.04 -3.63
C LEU A 105 -8.50 -1.95 -2.67
N GLY A 106 -7.19 -1.82 -2.46
CA GLY A 106 -6.56 -0.66 -1.85
C GLY A 106 -5.89 0.18 -2.92
N LEU A 107 -6.17 1.48 -2.94
CA LEU A 107 -5.43 2.42 -3.76
C LEU A 107 -4.57 3.28 -2.84
N LEU A 108 -3.25 3.19 -3.00
CA LEU A 108 -2.25 3.94 -2.24
C LEU A 108 -1.57 4.94 -3.17
N VAL A 109 -1.79 6.22 -2.92
CA VAL A 109 -1.33 7.30 -3.78
C VAL A 109 -0.26 8.11 -3.07
N ASP A 110 0.90 8.19 -3.68
CA ASP A 110 1.99 9.05 -3.24
C ASP A 110 1.67 10.51 -3.57
N THR A 111 1.50 11.34 -2.55
CA THR A 111 1.22 12.76 -2.71
C THR A 111 2.44 13.63 -2.38
N SER A 112 3.62 13.04 -2.26
CA SER A 112 4.86 13.77 -2.02
C SER A 112 5.17 14.77 -3.13
N LEU A 113 6.05 15.72 -2.86
CA LEU A 113 6.36 16.80 -3.80
C LEU A 113 6.91 16.32 -5.15
N SER A 114 7.56 15.15 -5.18
CA SER A 114 8.07 14.54 -6.42
C SER A 114 6.94 14.10 -7.38
N GLN A 115 5.70 13.92 -6.88
CA GLN A 115 4.56 13.48 -7.66
C GLN A 115 3.65 14.64 -8.13
N ARG A 116 4.00 15.90 -7.82
CA ARG A 116 3.16 17.07 -8.10
C ARG A 116 2.67 17.16 -9.54
N GLU A 117 3.54 16.89 -10.51
CA GLU A 117 3.21 17.05 -11.94
C GLU A 117 2.30 15.92 -12.47
N VAL A 118 2.31 14.76 -11.83
CA VAL A 118 1.58 13.58 -12.30
C VAL A 118 0.27 13.34 -11.54
N LEU A 119 0.07 13.99 -10.39
CA LEU A 119 -1.06 13.74 -9.48
C LEU A 119 -2.42 13.90 -10.15
N ASP A 120 -2.60 14.88 -11.04
CA ASP A 120 -3.88 15.07 -11.77
C ASP A 120 -4.12 13.94 -12.76
N GLN A 121 -3.06 13.44 -13.41
CA GLN A 121 -3.15 12.29 -14.30
C GLN A 121 -3.49 11.01 -13.52
N GLU A 122 -2.85 10.79 -12.37
CA GLU A 122 -3.13 9.68 -11.45
C GLU A 122 -4.58 9.69 -10.98
N ARG A 123 -5.07 10.85 -10.53
CA ARG A 123 -6.46 11.03 -10.07
C ARG A 123 -7.47 10.66 -11.15
N ASN A 124 -7.29 11.19 -12.38
CA ASN A 124 -8.22 10.93 -13.48
C ASN A 124 -8.22 9.46 -13.92
N ALA A 125 -7.04 8.85 -13.99
CA ALA A 125 -6.92 7.43 -14.33
C ALA A 125 -7.50 6.53 -13.22
N SER A 126 -7.30 6.88 -11.96
CA SER A 126 -7.85 6.17 -10.79
C SER A 126 -9.38 6.19 -10.76
N ARG A 127 -10.02 7.30 -11.17
CA ARG A 127 -11.48 7.35 -11.32
C ARG A 127 -11.99 6.32 -12.32
N SER A 128 -11.42 6.34 -13.54
CA SER A 128 -11.81 5.39 -14.58
C SER A 128 -11.55 3.94 -14.17
N PHE A 129 -10.47 3.70 -13.45
CA PHE A 129 -10.13 2.39 -12.92
C PHE A 129 -11.16 1.89 -11.88
N LEU A 130 -11.52 2.70 -10.90
CA LEU A 130 -12.51 2.34 -9.88
C LEU A 130 -13.88 2.06 -10.52
N ASP A 131 -14.27 2.81 -11.54
CA ASP A 131 -15.50 2.57 -12.29
C ASP A 131 -15.50 1.22 -13.03
N GLN A 132 -14.36 0.78 -13.53
CA GLN A 132 -14.20 -0.50 -14.21
C GLN A 132 -14.12 -1.68 -13.23
N MET A 133 -13.54 -1.46 -12.04
CA MET A 133 -13.30 -2.53 -11.07
C MET A 133 -14.49 -2.81 -10.16
N LEU A 134 -15.19 -1.78 -9.69
CA LEU A 134 -16.30 -1.93 -8.77
C LEU A 134 -17.60 -2.21 -9.53
N VAL A 135 -17.66 -3.33 -10.24
CA VAL A 135 -18.84 -3.71 -11.05
C VAL A 135 -19.87 -4.47 -10.22
N GLN A 136 -19.41 -5.27 -9.26
CA GLN A 136 -20.27 -6.10 -8.43
C GLN A 136 -20.49 -5.42 -7.07
N GLU A 137 -21.69 -5.52 -6.52
CA GLU A 137 -22.01 -4.93 -5.19
C GLU A 137 -21.11 -5.46 -4.05
N LYS A 138 -20.52 -6.63 -4.25
CA LYS A 138 -19.59 -7.24 -3.29
C LYS A 138 -18.16 -6.74 -3.40
N ASP A 139 -17.82 -6.05 -4.50
CA ASP A 139 -16.49 -5.47 -4.68
C ASP A 139 -16.40 -4.17 -3.87
N LYS A 140 -15.28 -3.97 -3.20
CA LYS A 140 -15.05 -2.82 -2.33
C LYS A 140 -13.68 -2.23 -2.58
N ALA A 141 -13.55 -0.94 -2.33
CA ALA A 141 -12.25 -0.28 -2.36
C ALA A 141 -12.09 0.68 -1.18
N PHE A 142 -10.85 0.99 -0.85
CA PHE A 142 -10.45 2.08 0.04
C PHE A 142 -9.35 2.91 -0.63
N LEU A 143 -9.17 4.14 -0.14
CA LEU A 143 -8.17 5.08 -0.64
C LEU A 143 -7.29 5.58 0.51
N ILE A 144 -5.99 5.38 0.37
CA ILE A 144 -4.96 5.96 1.23
C ILE A 144 -4.11 6.91 0.38
N HIS A 145 -3.74 8.05 0.92
CA HIS A 145 -2.62 8.81 0.42
C HIS A 145 -1.48 8.79 1.44
N PHE A 146 -0.28 8.98 0.93
CA PHE A 146 0.90 9.03 1.79
C PHE A 146 1.93 10.03 1.27
N ASP A 147 2.48 10.77 2.19
CA ASP A 147 3.64 11.64 2.06
C ASP A 147 4.43 11.60 3.37
N ARG A 148 4.41 12.65 4.17
CA ARG A 148 4.97 12.70 5.55
C ARG A 148 4.11 11.95 6.56
N GLU A 149 2.89 11.69 6.21
CA GLU A 149 1.87 10.99 6.99
C GLU A 149 1.16 10.00 6.08
N VAL A 150 0.56 8.97 6.68
CA VAL A 150 -0.32 8.03 5.98
C VAL A 150 -1.74 8.31 6.44
N GLU A 151 -2.61 8.70 5.51
CA GLU A 151 -3.99 9.03 5.82
C GLU A 151 -4.97 8.20 5.00
N LEU A 152 -5.97 7.63 5.68
CA LEU A 152 -7.09 6.93 5.06
C LEU A 152 -8.15 7.94 4.62
N LEU A 153 -8.14 8.31 3.34
CA LEU A 153 -9.11 9.28 2.80
C LEU A 153 -10.51 8.69 2.64
N GLN A 154 -10.61 7.41 2.34
CA GLN A 154 -11.87 6.69 2.25
C GLN A 154 -11.70 5.27 2.75
N ASP A 155 -12.46 4.92 3.75
CA ASP A 155 -12.57 3.56 4.27
C ASP A 155 -13.31 2.64 3.29
N LEU A 156 -13.24 1.36 3.53
CA LEU A 156 -13.76 0.29 2.67
C LEU A 156 -15.21 0.51 2.27
N THR A 157 -15.46 0.73 0.99
CA THR A 157 -16.79 1.00 0.45
C THR A 157 -16.96 0.46 -0.97
N HIS A 158 -18.21 0.14 -1.36
CA HIS A 158 -18.60 -0.12 -2.74
C HIS A 158 -19.15 1.14 -3.45
N ASN A 159 -19.32 2.22 -2.71
CA ASN A 159 -19.89 3.47 -3.22
C ASN A 159 -18.84 4.24 -4.01
N ARG A 160 -19.03 4.32 -5.33
CA ARG A 160 -18.12 5.01 -6.26
C ARG A 160 -18.05 6.51 -6.00
N ASP A 161 -19.18 7.16 -5.68
CA ASP A 161 -19.21 8.60 -5.46
C ASP A 161 -18.37 9.01 -4.26
N LYS A 162 -18.36 8.18 -3.19
CA LYS A 162 -17.49 8.40 -2.03
C LYS A 162 -16.01 8.28 -2.40
N LEU A 163 -15.64 7.27 -3.19
CA LEU A 163 -14.27 7.08 -3.66
C LEU A 163 -13.83 8.20 -4.60
N GLN A 164 -14.71 8.63 -5.51
CA GLN A 164 -14.42 9.76 -6.39
C GLN A 164 -14.25 11.07 -5.60
N SER A 165 -15.09 11.32 -4.61
CA SER A 165 -14.95 12.48 -3.71
C SER A 165 -13.64 12.42 -2.91
N ALA A 166 -13.22 11.26 -2.48
CA ALA A 166 -11.95 11.08 -1.79
C ALA A 166 -10.74 11.31 -2.72
N LEU A 167 -10.83 10.92 -4.00
CA LEU A 167 -9.81 11.23 -5.00
C LEU A 167 -9.65 12.74 -5.21
N ASP A 168 -10.73 13.53 -5.04
CA ASP A 168 -10.67 14.99 -5.14
C ASP A 168 -9.92 15.65 -3.97
N LEU A 169 -9.75 14.93 -2.85
CA LEU A 169 -8.99 15.39 -1.70
C LEU A 169 -7.47 15.22 -1.88
N LEU A 170 -7.02 14.40 -2.85
CA LEU A 170 -5.60 14.22 -3.12
C LEU A 170 -4.93 15.54 -3.49
N LYS A 171 -3.95 15.96 -2.69
CA LYS A 171 -3.19 17.19 -2.87
C LYS A 171 -1.75 16.95 -2.47
N THR A 172 -0.81 17.52 -3.21
CA THR A 172 0.58 17.59 -2.75
C THR A 172 0.72 18.66 -1.66
N PRO A 173 1.61 18.47 -0.68
CA PRO A 173 1.89 19.49 0.34
C PRO A 173 2.22 20.82 -0.32
N SER A 174 1.58 21.91 0.12
CA SER A 174 1.94 23.26 -0.30
C SER A 174 3.26 23.65 0.35
N ASP A 175 4.15 24.26 -0.42
CA ASP A 175 5.32 24.95 0.14
C ASP A 175 4.86 26.20 0.90
N ASP A 176 4.43 26.05 2.15
CA ASP A 176 3.99 27.16 3.01
C ASP A 176 5.15 28.06 3.47
N ARG A 177 6.32 27.97 2.81
CA ARG A 177 7.46 28.86 3.09
C ARG A 177 7.25 30.32 2.71
N SER A 178 6.10 30.65 2.08
CA SER A 178 5.87 31.99 1.53
C SER A 178 5.06 32.91 2.43
N ARG A 179 4.57 32.48 3.60
CA ARG A 179 3.60 33.29 4.40
C ARG A 179 4.01 33.70 5.79
N SER A 180 5.18 33.37 6.27
CA SER A 180 5.67 33.87 7.56
C SER A 180 7.01 34.61 7.42
N SER A 181 7.06 35.60 6.53
CA SER A 181 8.07 36.64 6.64
C SER A 181 7.49 37.75 7.51
N ASP A 182 7.37 37.49 8.80
CA ASP A 182 7.30 38.53 9.80
C ASP A 182 8.76 38.97 10.07
N PRO A 183 9.13 40.24 9.75
CA PRO A 183 10.52 40.66 9.90
C PRO A 183 10.97 40.80 11.35
N ASN A 184 10.13 40.54 12.33
CA ASN A 184 10.40 40.82 13.74
C ASN A 184 10.40 39.58 14.68
N ASP A 185 10.37 38.35 14.13
CA ASP A 185 10.49 37.17 14.96
C ASP A 185 11.93 36.68 15.06
N ASP A 186 12.66 37.22 16.04
CA ASP A 186 14.05 36.84 16.40
C ASP A 186 14.10 35.46 17.15
N SER A 187 13.06 34.70 17.18
CA SER A 187 13.09 33.32 17.69
C SER A 187 13.71 32.40 16.63
N ARG A 188 15.04 32.42 16.56
CA ARG A 188 15.87 31.40 15.90
C ARG A 188 15.70 30.05 16.64
N SER A 189 14.51 29.51 16.65
CA SER A 189 14.37 28.07 16.87
C SER A 189 14.95 27.38 15.65
N SER A 190 15.95 26.58 15.88
CA SER A 190 16.53 25.64 14.93
C SER A 190 15.43 24.69 14.45
N SER A 191 14.56 25.21 13.58
CA SER A 191 13.61 24.40 12.83
C SER A 191 14.42 23.49 11.92
N GLY A 192 14.53 22.24 12.40
CA GLY A 192 15.10 21.18 11.62
C GLY A 192 14.56 21.26 10.21
N HIS A 193 15.43 21.04 9.28
CA HIS A 193 15.13 20.91 7.87
C HIS A 193 13.94 19.98 7.77
N GLY A 194 12.76 20.51 7.43
CA GLY A 194 11.58 19.71 7.20
C GLY A 194 11.91 18.75 6.06
N HIS A 195 12.37 17.56 6.43
CA HIS A 195 12.72 16.54 5.47
C HIS A 195 11.43 16.19 4.76
N ALA A 196 11.39 16.37 3.45
CA ALA A 196 10.34 15.84 2.62
C ALA A 196 10.34 14.33 2.86
N GLY A 197 9.38 13.85 3.65
CA GLY A 197 9.22 12.45 3.99
C GLY A 197 8.27 11.79 2.98
N THR A 198 8.43 10.50 2.75
CA THR A 198 7.48 9.65 2.03
C THR A 198 7.40 8.34 2.78
N MET A 199 6.21 8.00 3.29
CA MET A 199 5.97 6.83 4.12
C MET A 199 5.38 5.67 3.31
N LEU A 200 6.12 5.23 2.28
CA LEU A 200 5.70 4.15 1.38
C LEU A 200 5.51 2.83 2.13
N TYR A 201 6.49 2.42 2.93
CA TYR A 201 6.42 1.11 3.60
C TYR A 201 5.34 1.08 4.68
N ASP A 202 5.17 2.19 5.42
CA ASP A 202 4.09 2.32 6.41
C ASP A 202 2.72 2.26 5.74
N SER A 203 2.55 2.84 4.54
CA SER A 203 1.29 2.79 3.81
C SER A 203 0.92 1.37 3.37
N ILE A 204 1.89 0.60 2.86
CA ILE A 204 1.69 -0.80 2.48
C ILE A 204 1.38 -1.65 3.71
N TYR A 205 2.12 -1.44 4.81
CA TYR A 205 1.91 -2.15 6.07
C TYR A 205 0.51 -1.90 6.63
N LEU A 206 0.09 -0.63 6.74
CA LEU A 206 -1.23 -0.27 7.25
C LEU A 206 -2.36 -0.82 6.37
N ALA A 207 -2.25 -0.69 5.06
CA ALA A 207 -3.22 -1.25 4.14
C ALA A 207 -3.36 -2.77 4.33
N SER A 208 -2.24 -3.47 4.45
CA SER A 208 -2.22 -4.93 4.55
C SER A 208 -2.67 -5.44 5.92
N ASN A 209 -2.10 -4.90 7.00
CA ASN A 209 -2.32 -5.39 8.37
C ASN A 209 -3.64 -4.93 8.97
N GLU A 210 -4.02 -3.66 8.76
CA GLU A 210 -5.19 -3.08 9.42
C GLU A 210 -6.47 -3.24 8.58
N LEU A 211 -6.37 -3.08 7.25
CA LEU A 211 -7.55 -3.07 6.39
C LEU A 211 -7.80 -4.41 5.69
N MET A 212 -6.74 -5.12 5.23
CA MET A 212 -6.89 -6.32 4.42
C MET A 212 -6.88 -7.64 5.21
N LYS A 213 -6.15 -7.71 6.33
CA LYS A 213 -5.88 -8.97 7.08
C LYS A 213 -7.15 -9.72 7.48
N LYS A 214 -8.20 -9.00 7.88
CA LYS A 214 -9.47 -9.57 8.37
C LYS A 214 -10.47 -9.90 7.26
N LEU A 215 -10.16 -9.52 6.02
CA LEU A 215 -11.09 -9.68 4.90
C LEU A 215 -10.87 -11.01 4.20
N GLN A 216 -11.97 -11.54 3.67
CA GLN A 216 -11.97 -12.76 2.86
C GLN A 216 -12.12 -12.41 1.38
N GLY A 217 -11.72 -13.33 0.50
CA GLY A 217 -11.79 -13.14 -0.95
C GLY A 217 -10.47 -12.65 -1.54
N ARG A 218 -10.55 -12.08 -2.74
CA ARG A 218 -9.38 -11.58 -3.46
C ARG A 218 -9.00 -10.19 -2.93
N LYS A 219 -7.73 -9.99 -2.67
CA LYS A 219 -7.20 -8.76 -2.09
C LYS A 219 -6.05 -8.23 -2.92
N ALA A 220 -6.15 -6.99 -3.34
CA ALA A 220 -5.09 -6.34 -4.09
C ALA A 220 -4.89 -4.88 -3.62
N VAL A 221 -3.65 -4.46 -3.57
CA VAL A 221 -3.24 -3.08 -3.33
C VAL A 221 -2.54 -2.57 -4.58
N ILE A 222 -2.86 -1.35 -5.00
CA ILE A 222 -2.20 -0.68 -6.11
C ILE A 222 -1.49 0.55 -5.53
N VAL A 223 -0.17 0.57 -5.68
CA VAL A 223 0.70 1.65 -5.22
C VAL A 223 1.09 2.51 -6.42
N LEU A 224 0.85 3.82 -6.32
CA LEU A 224 1.29 4.82 -7.29
C LEU A 224 2.37 5.67 -6.63
N SER A 225 3.63 5.55 -7.07
CA SER A 225 4.77 6.23 -6.43
C SER A 225 6.02 6.18 -7.31
N ASP A 226 7.04 7.01 -6.98
CA ASP A 226 8.41 6.85 -7.47
C ASP A 226 9.23 5.82 -6.68
N GLY A 227 8.62 5.19 -5.68
CA GLY A 227 9.22 4.13 -4.88
C GLY A 227 10.25 4.58 -3.86
N VAL A 228 10.43 5.87 -3.66
CA VAL A 228 11.38 6.40 -2.68
C VAL A 228 10.71 6.51 -1.32
N ASP A 229 11.22 5.77 -0.34
CA ASP A 229 10.84 5.89 1.07
C ASP A 229 11.86 6.71 1.84
N ARG A 230 11.38 7.68 2.64
CA ARG A 230 12.24 8.56 3.45
C ARG A 230 11.71 8.81 4.86
N GLY A 231 10.68 8.09 5.30
CA GLY A 231 10.04 8.42 6.57
C GLY A 231 9.36 7.27 7.29
N SER A 232 9.22 6.13 6.65
CA SER A 232 8.55 4.97 7.26
C SER A 232 9.27 4.49 8.51
N LYS A 233 8.49 4.10 9.50
CA LYS A 233 8.96 3.40 10.70
C LYS A 233 9.09 1.90 10.43
N THR A 234 8.27 1.40 9.53
CA THR A 234 8.28 0.01 9.06
C THR A 234 9.40 -0.20 8.04
N THR A 235 10.03 -1.37 8.06
CA THR A 235 11.01 -1.75 7.02
C THR A 235 10.31 -2.28 5.78
N LEU A 236 11.03 -2.29 4.65
CA LEU A 236 10.54 -2.89 3.40
C LEU A 236 10.14 -4.36 3.59
N GLU A 237 10.96 -5.12 4.31
CA GLU A 237 10.71 -6.52 4.61
C GLU A 237 9.41 -6.70 5.41
N SER A 238 9.20 -5.90 6.45
CA SER A 238 7.98 -5.97 7.27
C SER A 238 6.73 -5.57 6.48
N ALA A 239 6.83 -4.63 5.55
CA ALA A 239 5.72 -4.26 4.67
C ALA A 239 5.36 -5.41 3.72
N ILE A 240 6.35 -6.05 3.10
CA ILE A 240 6.16 -7.22 2.24
C ILE A 240 5.59 -8.39 3.04
N GLU A 241 6.15 -8.69 4.21
CA GLU A 241 5.65 -9.74 5.10
C GLU A 241 4.18 -9.52 5.46
N SER A 242 3.81 -8.29 5.81
CA SER A 242 2.41 -7.94 6.13
C SER A 242 1.47 -8.21 4.96
N ALA A 243 1.87 -7.84 3.73
CA ALA A 243 1.10 -8.11 2.53
C ALA A 243 0.95 -9.62 2.26
N GLN A 244 2.02 -10.39 2.43
CA GLN A 244 1.99 -11.85 2.27
C GLN A 244 1.14 -12.55 3.33
N ARG A 245 1.22 -12.14 4.61
CA ARG A 245 0.40 -12.69 5.70
C ARG A 245 -1.08 -12.37 5.58
N SER A 246 -1.40 -11.26 4.94
CA SER A 246 -2.78 -10.86 4.65
C SER A 246 -3.30 -11.40 3.32
N ASP A 247 -2.54 -12.23 2.60
CA ASP A 247 -2.85 -12.71 1.23
C ASP A 247 -3.16 -11.56 0.26
N THR A 248 -2.46 -10.44 0.39
CA THR A 248 -2.66 -9.24 -0.42
C THR A 248 -1.61 -9.15 -1.51
N VAL A 249 -2.07 -9.07 -2.76
CA VAL A 249 -1.21 -8.86 -3.92
C VAL A 249 -0.94 -7.37 -4.09
N VAL A 250 0.32 -6.98 -4.28
CA VAL A 250 0.68 -5.58 -4.48
C VAL A 250 1.09 -5.32 -5.93
N TYR A 251 0.33 -4.48 -6.61
CA TYR A 251 0.68 -3.93 -7.92
C TYR A 251 1.34 -2.58 -7.74
N SER A 252 2.45 -2.36 -8.41
CA SER A 252 3.16 -1.07 -8.34
C SER A 252 3.12 -0.38 -9.69
N ILE A 253 2.70 0.87 -9.69
CA ILE A 253 2.73 1.78 -10.84
C ILE A 253 3.77 2.84 -10.55
N TYR A 254 4.90 2.73 -11.24
CA TYR A 254 6.03 3.64 -11.09
C TYR A 254 5.83 4.89 -11.95
N PHE A 255 5.83 6.03 -11.31
CA PHE A 255 5.95 7.33 -11.93
C PHE A 255 7.35 7.85 -11.68
N LYS A 256 8.02 8.29 -12.74
CA LYS A 256 9.32 8.92 -12.57
C LYS A 256 9.10 10.27 -11.89
N GLY A 257 9.48 10.38 -10.62
CA GLY A 257 9.45 11.62 -9.87
C GLY A 257 10.37 12.69 -10.51
N GLU A 258 10.08 13.96 -10.27
CA GLU A 258 11.01 15.02 -10.58
C GLU A 258 12.31 14.80 -9.78
N GLU A 259 13.42 14.60 -10.48
CA GLU A 259 14.73 14.71 -9.85
C GLU A 259 14.84 16.15 -9.33
N GLU A 260 14.92 16.33 -8.01
CA GLU A 260 15.32 17.61 -7.44
C GLU A 260 16.65 18.00 -8.11
N HIS A 261 16.56 18.83 -9.14
CA HIS A 261 17.68 19.53 -9.68
C HIS A 261 18.17 20.51 -8.61
N ARG A 262 18.79 19.98 -7.55
CA ARG A 262 19.63 20.78 -6.66
C ARG A 262 20.72 21.37 -7.51
N GLY A 263 20.38 22.55 -8.03
CA GLY A 263 21.20 23.54 -8.64
C GLY A 263 22.66 23.18 -8.85
N ARG A 264 22.96 22.64 -10.00
CA ARG A 264 24.19 22.98 -10.65
C ARG A 264 24.03 24.44 -11.07
N GLY A 265 24.09 25.34 -10.08
CA GLY A 265 24.23 26.75 -10.27
C GLY A 265 25.48 26.95 -11.12
N ASN A 266 25.24 26.99 -12.41
CA ASN A 266 26.21 27.49 -13.37
C ASN A 266 26.35 28.97 -13.05
N GLY A 267 27.29 29.27 -12.13
CA GLY A 267 27.81 30.61 -11.93
C GLY A 267 28.53 31.09 -13.19
N GLY A 268 27.72 31.27 -14.24
CA GLY A 268 28.14 32.04 -15.41
C GLY A 268 28.30 33.50 -14.99
N GLY A 269 29.42 33.81 -14.38
CA GLY A 269 29.85 35.16 -14.19
C GLY A 269 30.06 35.80 -15.56
N SER A 270 29.03 36.41 -16.10
CA SER A 270 29.17 37.38 -17.18
C SER A 270 29.84 38.62 -16.60
N GLY A 271 31.18 38.63 -16.65
CA GLY A 271 31.97 39.80 -16.47
C GLY A 271 31.62 40.83 -17.53
N ARG A 272 30.74 41.76 -17.20
CA ARG A 272 30.57 42.98 -17.97
C ARG A 272 31.71 43.91 -17.55
N GLY A 273 32.70 44.06 -18.46
CA GLY A 273 33.66 45.15 -18.46
C GLY A 273 32.95 46.50 -18.42
N GLY A 274 33.23 47.30 -17.44
CA GLY A 274 32.81 48.68 -17.28
C GLY A 274 34.03 49.58 -17.33
N GLY A 275 34.04 50.40 -18.36
CA GLY A 275 35.02 51.35 -18.83
C GLY A 275 35.68 52.22 -17.78
N GLY A 276 36.94 52.55 -18.11
CA GLY A 276 37.77 53.45 -17.38
C GLY A 276 37.31 54.88 -17.47
N TYR A 277 37.59 55.60 -16.42
CA TYR A 277 37.76 57.07 -16.46
C TYR A 277 39.14 57.43 -15.98
N PRO A 278 39.90 58.25 -16.73
CA PRO A 278 41.16 58.82 -16.28
C PRO A 278 40.93 60.21 -15.63
N GLY A 279 41.48 60.45 -14.49
CA GLY A 279 41.44 61.74 -13.82
C GLY A 279 42.10 61.63 -12.48
N GLY A 280 43.32 62.01 -12.34
CA GLY A 280 43.83 63.35 -12.10
C GLY A 280 44.28 63.49 -10.67
N GLY A 281 45.59 63.51 -10.43
CA GLY A 281 46.29 64.54 -9.73
C GLY A 281 46.16 64.59 -8.19
N GLY A 282 47.34 64.61 -7.55
CA GLY A 282 47.45 65.20 -6.22
C GLY A 282 48.39 64.44 -5.28
N GLY A 283 49.68 64.68 -5.38
CA GLY A 283 50.68 64.23 -4.43
C GLY A 283 50.70 65.08 -3.16
N TRP A 284 51.04 64.45 -2.05
CA TRP A 284 51.70 65.04 -0.91
C TRP A 284 52.74 64.10 -0.33
N PRO A 285 53.95 64.53 0.00
CA PRO A 285 55.00 63.74 0.60
C PRO A 285 54.98 63.95 2.13
N GLY A 286 55.31 62.99 2.90
CA GLY A 286 55.66 63.22 4.29
C GLY A 286 55.61 62.05 5.23
N GLY A 287 56.80 61.68 5.71
CA GLY A 287 56.94 61.19 7.06
C GLY A 287 57.23 59.71 7.27
N GLY A 288 58.50 59.34 7.23
CA GLY A 288 58.97 58.07 7.74
C GLY A 288 59.08 58.03 9.24
N TYR A 289 58.90 56.83 9.80
CA TYR A 289 59.55 56.34 11.04
C TYR A 289 59.91 54.89 10.88
N PRO A 290 61.07 54.45 11.32
CA PRO A 290 61.49 53.06 11.34
C PRO A 290 61.24 52.47 12.71
N GLY A 291 60.73 51.26 12.77
CA GLY A 291 60.59 50.51 14.02
C GLY A 291 60.15 49.08 13.77
N GLY A 292 61.03 48.19 13.67
CA GLY A 292 61.42 47.17 14.57
C GLY A 292 60.52 45.93 14.59
N GLY A 293 60.98 44.85 13.98
CA GLY A 293 61.08 43.56 14.67
C GLY A 293 59.86 42.67 14.72
N GLY A 294 59.98 41.49 14.17
CA GLY A 294 59.23 40.35 14.63
C GLY A 294 58.61 39.52 13.50
N GLY A 295 59.39 38.64 12.90
CA GLY A 295 58.87 37.64 11.96
C GLY A 295 58.18 36.48 12.68
N TYR A 296 57.00 36.20 12.23
CA TYR A 296 56.45 34.88 12.43
C TYR A 296 56.00 34.30 11.07
N PRO A 297 56.45 33.07 10.69
CA PRO A 297 56.00 32.45 9.46
C PRO A 297 54.56 31.93 9.66
N GLY A 298 53.58 32.68 9.22
CA GLY A 298 52.20 32.27 9.16
C GLY A 298 52.01 31.25 8.06
N GLY A 299 51.82 29.99 8.45
CA GLY A 299 51.48 28.90 7.57
C GLY A 299 50.17 29.18 6.85
N GLY A 300 50.23 29.34 5.53
CA GLY A 300 49.06 29.39 4.66
C GLY A 300 48.32 28.05 4.65
N GLY A 301 47.37 27.91 5.55
CA GLY A 301 46.43 26.82 5.50
C GLY A 301 45.50 27.01 4.30
N ARG A 302 45.85 26.38 3.19
CA ARG A 302 44.87 26.10 2.13
C ARG A 302 43.78 25.27 2.74
N ARG A 303 42.65 25.87 3.12
CA ARG A 303 41.40 25.18 3.33
C ARG A 303 40.96 24.62 1.99
N GLY A 304 41.44 23.43 1.66
CA GLY A 304 40.84 22.57 0.68
C GLY A 304 39.43 22.33 1.13
N GLY A 305 38.46 22.94 0.48
CA GLY A 305 37.05 22.55 0.58
C GLY A 305 36.95 21.12 0.08
N GLY A 306 37.08 20.15 0.99
CA GLY A 306 36.74 18.79 0.73
C GLY A 306 35.25 18.75 0.47
N GLN A 307 34.88 18.74 -0.79
CA GLN A 307 33.60 18.15 -1.19
C GLN A 307 33.62 16.73 -0.64
N ARG A 308 32.93 16.51 0.45
CA ARG A 308 32.54 15.14 0.84
C ARG A 308 31.69 14.66 -0.29
N PRO A 309 32.08 13.61 -1.01
CA PRO A 309 31.13 12.90 -1.87
C PRO A 309 30.01 12.42 -0.94
N SER A 310 28.80 12.87 -1.15
CA SER A 310 27.63 12.25 -0.58
C SER A 310 27.38 10.97 -1.38
N ASP A 311 28.24 9.97 -1.19
CA ASP A 311 28.06 8.61 -1.68
C ASP A 311 27.14 7.82 -0.75
N GLU A 312 26.04 8.44 -0.30
CA GLU A 312 24.92 7.62 0.13
C GLU A 312 24.33 6.98 -1.13
N PRO A 313 24.28 5.64 -1.21
CA PRO A 313 23.71 4.97 -2.36
C PRO A 313 22.28 5.48 -2.52
N ARG A 314 22.02 6.18 -3.64
CA ARG A 314 20.67 6.64 -3.97
C ARG A 314 19.78 5.41 -3.99
N VAL A 315 18.77 5.41 -3.12
CA VAL A 315 17.77 4.35 -3.06
C VAL A 315 17.07 4.30 -4.42
N ASP A 316 17.18 3.17 -5.10
CA ASP A 316 16.54 2.93 -6.39
C ASP A 316 15.07 2.55 -6.16
N GLY A 317 14.18 3.54 -6.12
CA GLY A 317 12.76 3.33 -5.85
C GLY A 317 12.08 2.37 -6.84
N LYS A 318 12.56 2.35 -8.09
CA LYS A 318 12.07 1.38 -9.08
C LYS A 318 12.32 -0.05 -8.65
N LYS A 319 13.53 -0.37 -8.18
CA LYS A 319 13.85 -1.73 -7.67
C LYS A 319 13.06 -2.10 -6.41
N ILE A 320 12.73 -1.11 -5.57
CA ILE A 320 11.89 -1.34 -4.41
C ILE A 320 10.50 -1.77 -4.83
N LEU A 321 9.87 -1.01 -5.74
CA LEU A 321 8.54 -1.32 -6.24
C LEU A 321 8.50 -2.64 -7.02
N GLU A 322 9.54 -2.94 -7.82
CA GLU A 322 9.70 -4.23 -8.49
C GLU A 322 9.75 -5.39 -7.48
N ARG A 323 10.53 -5.23 -6.40
CA ARG A 323 10.66 -6.22 -5.34
C ARG A 323 9.33 -6.44 -4.60
N VAL A 324 8.67 -5.37 -4.15
CA VAL A 324 7.36 -5.45 -3.48
C VAL A 324 6.34 -6.20 -4.31
N SER A 325 6.20 -5.84 -5.58
CA SER A 325 5.24 -6.49 -6.46
C SER A 325 5.58 -7.96 -6.68
N LYS A 326 6.84 -8.28 -6.97
CA LYS A 326 7.29 -9.65 -7.26
C LYS A 326 7.09 -10.58 -6.06
N GLU A 327 7.51 -10.18 -4.87
CA GLU A 327 7.44 -11.03 -3.68
C GLU A 327 6.00 -11.24 -3.19
N THR A 328 5.08 -10.32 -3.49
CA THR A 328 3.65 -10.44 -3.14
C THR A 328 2.81 -11.08 -4.24
N GLY A 329 3.39 -11.39 -5.40
CA GLY A 329 2.70 -12.02 -6.54
C GLY A 329 1.98 -11.06 -7.47
N GLY A 330 2.19 -9.76 -7.31
CA GLY A 330 1.71 -8.72 -8.19
C GLY A 330 2.67 -8.41 -9.34
N ARG A 331 2.47 -7.24 -9.93
CA ARG A 331 3.25 -6.80 -11.09
C ARG A 331 3.68 -5.35 -10.96
N PHE A 332 4.89 -5.10 -11.42
CA PHE A 332 5.44 -3.76 -11.57
C PHE A 332 5.13 -3.21 -12.97
N PHE A 333 4.75 -1.93 -13.04
CA PHE A 333 4.52 -1.19 -14.26
C PHE A 333 5.24 0.15 -14.21
N GLU A 334 5.76 0.61 -15.33
CA GLU A 334 6.38 1.92 -15.48
C GLU A 334 5.55 2.77 -16.45
N VAL A 335 5.08 3.91 -15.96
CA VAL A 335 4.36 4.87 -16.81
C VAL A 335 5.31 5.52 -17.81
N SER A 336 4.93 5.50 -19.07
CA SER A 336 5.74 6.02 -20.16
C SER A 336 4.86 6.52 -21.31
N LYS A 337 5.48 7.13 -22.32
CA LYS A 337 4.77 7.51 -23.56
C LYS A 337 4.19 6.32 -24.33
N LYS A 338 4.75 5.11 -24.10
CA LYS A 338 4.30 3.87 -24.76
C LYS A 338 3.26 3.09 -23.92
N GLN A 339 3.17 3.38 -22.66
CA GLN A 339 2.26 2.72 -21.72
C GLN A 339 1.73 3.74 -20.73
N THR A 340 0.52 4.19 -20.99
CA THR A 340 -0.18 5.16 -20.14
C THR A 340 -0.70 4.51 -18.86
N VAL A 341 -0.95 5.30 -17.83
CA VAL A 341 -1.53 4.81 -16.56
C VAL A 341 -2.90 4.15 -16.79
N GLY A 342 -3.70 4.64 -17.73
CA GLY A 342 -4.99 4.03 -18.09
C GLY A 342 -4.85 2.63 -18.70
N GLU A 343 -3.88 2.43 -19.59
CA GLU A 343 -3.58 1.10 -20.16
C GLU A 343 -3.03 0.13 -19.12
N ILE A 344 -2.23 0.64 -18.17
CA ILE A 344 -1.75 -0.14 -17.03
C ILE A 344 -2.94 -0.59 -16.17
N TYR A 345 -3.84 0.30 -15.83
CA TYR A 345 -5.04 -0.04 -15.06
C TYR A 345 -5.90 -1.07 -15.77
N THR A 346 -6.12 -0.93 -17.09
CA THR A 346 -6.83 -1.94 -17.88
C THR A 346 -6.14 -3.30 -17.78
N SER A 347 -4.81 -3.34 -17.87
CA SER A 347 -4.05 -4.58 -17.71
C SER A 347 -4.21 -5.21 -16.32
N ILE A 348 -4.26 -4.39 -15.27
CA ILE A 348 -4.49 -4.86 -13.89
C ILE A 348 -5.92 -5.41 -13.74
N VAL A 349 -6.92 -4.72 -14.32
CA VAL A 349 -8.32 -5.19 -14.33
C VAL A 349 -8.42 -6.57 -14.96
N ASP A 350 -7.86 -6.73 -16.16
CA ASP A 350 -7.89 -7.99 -16.90
C ASP A 350 -7.20 -9.11 -16.10
N GLU A 351 -6.06 -8.81 -15.51
CA GLU A 351 -5.30 -9.74 -14.70
C GLU A 351 -6.09 -10.20 -13.47
N LEU A 352 -6.58 -9.26 -12.66
CA LEU A 352 -7.35 -9.57 -11.46
C LEU A 352 -8.64 -10.35 -11.76
N ARG A 353 -9.28 -10.12 -12.92
CA ARG A 353 -10.50 -10.82 -13.31
C ARG A 353 -10.28 -12.23 -13.85
N THR A 354 -9.06 -12.51 -14.33
CA THR A 354 -8.75 -13.79 -15.02
C THR A 354 -7.78 -14.66 -14.24
N GLN A 355 -7.40 -14.23 -13.05
CA GLN A 355 -6.46 -14.89 -12.18
C GLN A 355 -6.99 -16.25 -11.72
N TYR A 356 -6.14 -17.28 -11.76
CA TYR A 356 -6.42 -18.56 -11.12
C TYR A 356 -6.21 -18.44 -9.61
N SER A 357 -7.02 -19.15 -8.85
CA SER A 357 -6.82 -19.37 -7.41
C SER A 357 -6.42 -20.82 -7.19
N MET A 358 -5.26 -21.04 -6.65
CA MET A 358 -4.75 -22.38 -6.32
C MET A 358 -4.55 -22.49 -4.83
N GLY A 359 -4.75 -23.70 -4.28
CA GLY A 359 -4.52 -23.93 -2.87
C GLY A 359 -3.88 -25.30 -2.62
N PHE A 360 -2.99 -25.32 -1.65
CA PHE A 360 -2.39 -26.54 -1.13
C PHE A 360 -2.37 -26.51 0.40
N THR A 361 -2.21 -27.66 1.00
CA THR A 361 -2.05 -27.78 2.45
C THR A 361 -0.58 -28.06 2.75
N PRO A 362 0.11 -27.17 3.45
CA PRO A 362 1.50 -27.38 3.85
C PRO A 362 1.65 -28.63 4.73
N ASP A 363 2.81 -29.23 4.70
CA ASP A 363 3.16 -30.29 5.63
C ASP A 363 3.24 -29.74 7.06
N LYS A 364 3.12 -30.64 8.08
CA LYS A 364 3.15 -30.24 9.49
C LYS A 364 4.43 -29.48 9.89
N GLU A 365 5.56 -29.79 9.26
CA GLU A 365 6.83 -29.10 9.47
C GLU A 365 6.78 -27.65 8.98
N SER A 366 6.17 -27.41 7.83
CA SER A 366 6.00 -26.08 7.25
C SER A 366 4.91 -25.24 7.96
N SER A 367 4.07 -25.88 8.77
CA SER A 367 3.05 -25.19 9.56
C SER A 367 3.61 -24.50 10.82
N SER A 368 4.86 -24.78 11.20
CA SER A 368 5.44 -24.36 12.50
C SER A 368 6.00 -22.94 12.56
N GLY A 369 5.93 -22.19 11.47
CA GLY A 369 6.43 -20.81 11.38
C GLY A 369 7.66 -20.68 10.46
N GLY A 370 7.97 -19.43 10.11
CA GLY A 370 9.06 -19.12 9.17
C GLY A 370 8.58 -18.83 7.75
N TYR A 371 9.50 -18.40 6.91
CA TYR A 371 9.24 -18.15 5.50
C TYR A 371 9.49 -19.41 4.68
N HIS A 372 8.54 -19.77 3.82
CA HIS A 372 8.59 -20.93 2.94
C HIS A 372 8.61 -20.49 1.49
N HIS A 373 9.59 -20.95 0.73
CA HIS A 373 9.74 -20.66 -0.68
C HIS A 373 8.80 -21.50 -1.54
N LEU A 374 8.15 -20.85 -2.50
CA LEU A 374 7.24 -21.49 -3.45
C LEU A 374 7.78 -21.38 -4.88
N VAL A 375 7.77 -22.50 -5.59
CA VAL A 375 8.09 -22.53 -7.02
C VAL A 375 6.89 -23.15 -7.75
N LEU A 376 6.18 -22.32 -8.52
CA LEU A 376 5.07 -22.76 -9.37
C LEU A 376 5.50 -22.68 -10.82
N GLN A 377 5.33 -23.77 -11.56
CA GLN A 377 5.67 -23.85 -12.97
C GLN A 377 4.50 -24.39 -13.79
N VAL A 378 4.40 -23.95 -15.06
CA VAL A 378 3.50 -24.52 -16.06
C VAL A 378 4.28 -25.51 -16.91
N LYS A 379 3.70 -26.68 -17.15
CA LYS A 379 4.30 -27.74 -17.97
C LYS A 379 4.36 -27.38 -19.45
N LYS A 380 3.46 -26.48 -19.92
CA LYS A 380 3.43 -26.01 -21.30
C LYS A 380 4.59 -25.04 -21.57
N LYS A 381 5.23 -25.15 -22.71
CA LYS A 381 6.35 -24.30 -23.12
C LYS A 381 5.88 -22.87 -23.43
N ASP A 382 6.81 -21.94 -23.35
CA ASP A 382 6.61 -20.53 -23.74
C ASP A 382 5.52 -19.81 -22.92
N MET A 383 5.36 -20.18 -21.66
CA MET A 383 4.47 -19.53 -20.71
C MET A 383 5.23 -19.01 -19.49
N THR A 384 4.80 -17.87 -19.00
CA THR A 384 5.32 -17.25 -17.78
C THR A 384 4.25 -17.29 -16.70
N VAL A 385 4.63 -17.78 -15.54
CA VAL A 385 3.77 -17.82 -14.33
C VAL A 385 4.13 -16.66 -13.42
N GLN A 386 3.13 -15.96 -12.93
CA GLN A 386 3.23 -14.92 -11.92
C GLN A 386 2.41 -15.34 -10.70
N THR A 387 3.06 -15.42 -9.56
CA THR A 387 2.47 -15.70 -8.24
C THR A 387 3.45 -15.21 -7.17
N ARG A 388 3.08 -15.25 -5.89
CA ARG A 388 4.00 -14.93 -4.81
C ARG A 388 5.15 -15.94 -4.71
N GLU A 389 6.32 -15.47 -4.31
CA GLU A 389 7.54 -16.31 -4.22
C GLU A 389 7.56 -17.18 -2.97
N GLY A 390 6.66 -16.94 -2.03
CA GLY A 390 6.59 -17.69 -0.79
C GLY A 390 5.46 -17.22 0.13
N TYR A 391 5.44 -17.75 1.33
CA TYR A 391 4.49 -17.40 2.38
C TYR A 391 5.11 -17.62 3.76
N TYR A 392 4.51 -16.98 4.77
CA TYR A 392 4.91 -17.22 6.16
C TYR A 392 4.03 -18.29 6.79
N GLY A 393 4.65 -19.38 7.25
CA GLY A 393 4.02 -20.39 8.09
C GLY A 393 3.62 -19.81 9.46
N GLY A 394 2.82 -20.54 10.27
CA GLY A 394 2.48 -20.10 11.62
C GLY A 394 1.69 -18.77 11.58
N GLY A 395 0.40 -18.79 11.31
CA GLY A 395 -0.43 -17.62 11.55
C GLY A 395 -0.56 -17.37 13.04
N GLU A 396 -0.43 -16.12 13.50
CA GLU A 396 -0.93 -15.74 14.82
C GLU A 396 -2.41 -16.13 14.90
N SER A 397 -2.71 -16.97 15.86
CA SER A 397 -4.08 -17.37 16.25
C SER A 397 -4.82 -16.19 16.88
#